data_7bd6cefd8a5209521f228f521b42de4c
#
_entry.id   7bd6cefd8a5209521f228f521b42de4c
#
_cell.length_a   1.000
_cell.length_b   1.000
_cell.length_c   1.000
_cell.angle_alpha   90.00
_cell.angle_beta   90.00
_cell.angle_gamma   90.00
#
_symmetry.space_group_name_H-M   'P 1'
#
loop_
_entity.id
_entity.type
_entity.pdbx_description
1 polymer ?
#
loop_
_entity_poly.entity_id
_entity_poly.type
_entity_poly.pdbx_seq_one_letter_code
_entity_poly.pdbx_strand_id
1 'polypeptide(L)'
;MILAAQISINADRNKYIDYLIRQMVNVEELEKICQKIIKLDPKMRSARIINSRGHQEAGGMKEGLLSLEAQKQDEMMFMELALRVRMRHEFDKEFGIVHFSMSYRDKVIVMSFPLTNDDVLLVSCEKETDFGKVSFKILKIIEPLKKTPAKTF
;
A
#
# COMPACT_ATOMS: atom_id res chain seq x y z
N MET A 1 -31.31 29.14 20.73
CA MET A 1 -31.06 28.68 19.33
C MET A 1 -29.63 28.87 18.87
N ILE A 2 -29.04 30.07 19.06
CA ILE A 2 -27.65 30.35 18.61
C ILE A 2 -26.61 29.51 19.35
N LEU A 3 -26.78 29.26 20.65
CA LEU A 3 -25.85 28.49 21.49
C LEU A 3 -25.83 26.99 21.08
N ALA A 4 -27.00 26.41 20.79
CA ALA A 4 -27.09 25.01 20.35
C ALA A 4 -26.46 24.79 18.95
N ALA A 5 -26.66 25.75 18.05
CA ALA A 5 -26.01 25.72 16.72
C ALA A 5 -24.47 25.86 16.83
N GLN A 6 -23.99 26.71 17.72
CA GLN A 6 -22.56 26.90 17.98
C GLN A 6 -21.93 25.64 18.58
N ILE A 7 -22.61 24.96 19.49
CA ILE A 7 -22.15 23.69 20.09
C ILE A 7 -22.11 22.59 19.01
N SER A 8 -23.09 22.51 18.12
CA SER A 8 -23.13 21.53 17.04
C SER A 8 -21.97 21.75 16.04
N ILE A 9 -21.74 22.99 15.62
CA ILE A 9 -20.63 23.35 14.72
C ILE A 9 -19.28 22.99 15.34
N ASN A 10 -19.08 23.24 16.62
CA ASN A 10 -17.84 22.91 17.33
C ASN A 10 -17.65 21.39 17.45
N ALA A 11 -18.72 20.63 17.69
CA ALA A 11 -18.67 19.17 17.75
C ALA A 11 -18.30 18.55 16.41
N ASP A 12 -18.88 19.06 15.31
CA ASP A 12 -18.57 18.59 13.95
C ASP A 12 -17.15 18.96 13.55
N ARG A 13 -16.68 20.15 13.91
CA ARG A 13 -15.29 20.59 13.70
C ARG A 13 -14.30 19.68 14.43
N ASN A 14 -14.59 19.32 15.69
CA ASN A 14 -13.73 18.42 16.46
C ASN A 14 -13.67 17.02 15.85
N LYS A 15 -14.79 16.47 15.39
CA LYS A 15 -14.83 15.18 14.68
C LYS A 15 -14.01 15.20 13.41
N TYR A 16 -14.06 16.30 12.66
CA TYR A 16 -13.27 16.47 11.43
C TYR A 16 -11.78 16.56 11.72
N ILE A 17 -11.39 17.28 12.78
CA ILE A 17 -9.99 17.37 13.22
C ILE A 17 -9.48 15.98 13.67
N ASP A 18 -10.26 15.24 14.46
CA ASP A 18 -9.90 13.87 14.87
C ASP A 18 -9.74 12.94 13.67
N TYR A 19 -10.60 13.06 12.67
CA TYR A 19 -10.50 12.31 11.43
C TYR A 19 -9.18 12.64 10.70
N LEU A 20 -8.83 13.92 10.54
CA LEU A 20 -7.59 14.35 9.90
C LEU A 20 -6.35 13.83 10.65
N ILE A 21 -6.36 13.91 11.99
CA ILE A 21 -5.26 13.40 12.83
C ILE A 21 -5.07 11.90 12.61
N ARG A 22 -6.16 11.13 12.60
CA ARG A 22 -6.11 9.68 12.33
C ARG A 22 -5.56 9.36 10.95
N GLN A 23 -5.93 10.15 9.92
CA GLN A 23 -5.39 9.99 8.57
C GLN A 23 -3.89 10.27 8.53
N MET A 24 -3.41 11.32 9.20
CA MET A 24 -1.99 11.65 9.28
C MET A 24 -1.17 10.57 9.99
N VAL A 25 -1.66 10.04 11.11
CA VAL A 25 -1.01 8.95 11.87
C VAL A 25 -0.93 7.69 11.00
N ASN A 26 -2.01 7.37 10.27
CA ASN A 26 -2.04 6.21 9.37
C ASN A 26 -1.01 6.31 8.25
N VAL A 27 -0.89 7.47 7.61
CA VAL A 27 0.12 7.73 6.56
C VAL A 27 1.54 7.58 7.11
N GLU A 28 1.82 8.11 8.30
CA GLU A 28 3.13 7.99 8.93
C GLU A 28 3.51 6.53 9.21
N GLU A 29 2.56 5.71 9.69
CA GLU A 29 2.77 4.27 9.89
C GLU A 29 3.04 3.55 8.57
N LEU A 30 2.30 3.86 7.53
CA LEU A 30 2.49 3.28 6.19
C LEU A 30 3.87 3.65 5.62
N GLU A 31 4.31 4.89 5.81
CA GLU A 31 5.66 5.34 5.42
C GLU A 31 6.76 4.54 6.15
N LYS A 32 6.61 4.31 7.45
CA LYS A 32 7.56 3.51 8.24
C LYS A 32 7.63 2.07 7.73
N ILE A 33 6.50 1.48 7.38
CA ILE A 33 6.46 0.13 6.82
C ILE A 33 7.18 0.07 5.47
N CYS A 34 6.94 1.03 4.58
CA CYS A 34 7.64 1.12 3.30
C CYS A 34 9.16 1.26 3.49
N GLN A 35 9.60 2.10 4.42
CA GLN A 35 11.02 2.24 4.73
C GLN A 35 11.63 0.97 5.29
N LYS A 36 10.92 0.25 6.15
CA LYS A 36 11.36 -1.03 6.69
C LYS A 36 11.54 -2.07 5.59
N ILE A 37 10.63 -2.11 4.61
CA ILE A 37 10.71 -3.01 3.46
C ILE A 37 11.91 -2.67 2.57
N ILE A 38 12.13 -1.39 2.26
CA ILE A 38 13.27 -0.93 1.47
C ILE A 38 14.61 -1.33 2.12
N LYS A 39 14.67 -1.39 3.45
CA LYS A 39 15.86 -1.75 4.21
C LYS A 39 16.07 -3.26 4.39
N LEU A 40 15.15 -4.11 3.93
CA LEU A 40 15.26 -5.56 4.07
C LEU A 40 16.47 -6.15 3.37
N ASP A 41 16.82 -5.59 2.22
CA ASP A 41 17.91 -6.07 1.37
C ASP A 41 18.48 -4.88 0.57
N PRO A 42 19.80 -4.80 0.34
CA PRO A 42 20.40 -3.75 -0.47
C PRO A 42 19.87 -3.69 -1.91
N LYS A 43 19.31 -4.78 -2.42
CA LYS A 43 18.74 -4.89 -3.76
C LYS A 43 17.30 -4.42 -3.89
N MET A 44 16.67 -3.98 -2.79
CA MET A 44 15.34 -3.37 -2.83
C MET A 44 15.42 -2.02 -3.54
N ARG A 45 14.45 -1.74 -4.43
CA ARG A 45 14.40 -0.52 -5.24
C ARG A 45 13.29 0.43 -4.80
N SER A 46 12.12 -0.10 -4.51
CA SER A 46 10.96 0.70 -4.11
C SER A 46 9.99 -0.09 -3.24
N ALA A 47 9.24 0.62 -2.44
CA ALA A 47 8.06 0.12 -1.75
C ALA A 47 7.01 1.22 -1.70
N ARG A 48 5.81 0.94 -2.21
CA ARG A 48 4.72 1.91 -2.33
C ARG A 48 3.41 1.28 -1.89
N ILE A 49 2.58 2.03 -1.21
CA ILE A 49 1.21 1.62 -0.91
C ILE A 49 0.27 2.37 -1.84
N ILE A 50 -0.49 1.59 -2.60
CA ILE A 50 -1.42 2.05 -3.62
C ILE A 50 -2.84 1.72 -3.14
N ASN A 51 -3.74 2.69 -3.16
CA ASN A 51 -5.12 2.47 -2.76
C ASN A 51 -5.97 1.83 -3.88
N SER A 52 -7.20 1.46 -3.56
CA SER A 52 -8.12 0.81 -4.49
C SER A 52 -8.48 1.66 -5.72
N ARG A 53 -8.16 2.95 -5.72
CA ARG A 53 -8.34 3.87 -6.84
C ARG A 53 -7.10 3.99 -7.73
N GLY A 54 -6.02 3.30 -7.39
CA GLY A 54 -4.75 3.38 -8.12
C GLY A 54 -3.91 4.61 -7.78
N HIS A 55 -4.12 5.22 -6.60
CA HIS A 55 -3.32 6.35 -6.15
C HIS A 55 -2.33 5.92 -5.07
N GLN A 56 -1.11 6.46 -5.13
CA GLN A 56 -0.09 6.22 -4.12
C GLN A 56 -0.42 6.99 -2.83
N GLU A 57 -0.48 6.28 -1.71
CA GLU A 57 -0.72 6.85 -0.39
C GLU A 57 0.57 7.01 0.42
N ALA A 58 1.55 6.15 0.20
CA ALA A 58 2.81 6.15 0.96
C ALA A 58 3.93 5.48 0.17
N GLY A 59 5.15 5.69 0.62
CA GLY A 59 6.35 5.06 0.08
C GLY A 59 6.94 5.78 -1.12
N GLY A 60 7.76 5.06 -1.85
CA GLY A 60 8.45 5.57 -3.03
C GLY A 60 9.68 4.76 -3.39
N MET A 61 10.56 5.36 -4.16
CA MET A 61 11.85 4.79 -4.52
C MET A 61 12.80 4.84 -3.31
N LYS A 62 13.72 3.89 -3.26
CA LYS A 62 14.88 3.96 -2.36
C LYS A 62 15.63 5.26 -2.60
N GLU A 63 16.09 5.88 -1.52
CA GLU A 63 16.85 7.13 -1.60
C GLU A 63 18.02 7.01 -2.59
N GLY A 64 18.16 7.98 -3.49
CA GLY A 64 19.20 8.02 -4.51
C GLY A 64 18.91 7.19 -5.77
N LEU A 65 17.82 6.41 -5.82
CA LEU A 65 17.41 5.69 -7.02
C LEU A 65 16.33 6.43 -7.80
N LEU A 66 16.46 6.41 -9.12
CA LEU A 66 15.43 6.86 -10.04
C LEU A 66 14.57 5.69 -10.50
N SER A 67 13.28 5.95 -10.72
CA SER A 67 12.39 5.00 -11.38
C SER A 67 12.89 4.66 -12.78
N LEU A 68 12.70 3.40 -13.18
CA LEU A 68 12.96 2.96 -14.56
C LEU A 68 11.91 3.52 -15.53
N GLU A 69 10.73 3.78 -15.05
CA GLU A 69 9.57 4.24 -15.81
C GLU A 69 9.29 5.75 -15.59
N ALA A 70 8.59 6.35 -16.54
CA ALA A 70 8.11 7.72 -16.42
C ALA A 70 6.88 7.80 -15.49
N GLN A 71 6.58 8.98 -14.95
CA GLN A 71 5.44 9.20 -14.04
C GLN A 71 4.10 8.75 -14.63
N LYS A 72 3.84 8.99 -15.91
CA LYS A 72 2.62 8.52 -16.58
C LYS A 72 2.51 7.00 -16.61
N GLN A 73 3.64 6.30 -16.73
CA GLN A 73 3.67 4.83 -16.70
C GLN A 73 3.40 4.31 -15.30
N ASP A 74 3.87 5.01 -14.25
CA ASP A 74 3.53 4.70 -12.86
C ASP A 74 2.01 4.76 -12.64
N GLU A 75 1.36 5.83 -13.07
CA GLU A 75 -0.09 6.01 -12.93
C GLU A 75 -0.87 4.89 -13.63
N MET A 76 -0.47 4.52 -14.84
CA MET A 76 -1.06 3.42 -15.57
C MET A 76 -0.88 2.08 -14.86
N MET A 77 0.31 1.81 -14.36
CA MET A 77 0.64 0.60 -13.62
C MET A 77 -0.16 0.50 -12.32
N PHE A 78 -0.32 1.58 -11.59
CA PHE A 78 -1.10 1.60 -10.35
C PHE A 78 -2.59 1.33 -10.60
N MET A 79 -3.15 1.90 -11.65
CA MET A 79 -4.54 1.64 -12.04
C MET A 79 -4.76 0.20 -12.49
N GLU A 80 -3.85 -0.35 -13.29
CA GLU A 80 -3.87 -1.75 -13.71
C GLU A 80 -3.79 -2.67 -12.49
N LEU A 81 -2.90 -2.36 -11.55
CA LEU A 81 -2.70 -3.13 -10.34
C LEU A 81 -3.95 -3.14 -9.46
N ALA A 82 -4.57 -1.99 -9.24
CA ALA A 82 -5.81 -1.86 -8.46
C ALA A 82 -6.95 -2.68 -9.07
N LEU A 83 -7.07 -2.66 -10.40
CA LEU A 83 -8.07 -3.45 -11.11
C LEU A 83 -7.78 -4.96 -10.99
N ARG A 84 -6.55 -5.36 -11.15
CA ARG A 84 -6.11 -6.77 -11.10
C ARG A 84 -6.32 -7.36 -9.71
N VAL A 85 -6.04 -6.63 -8.64
CA VAL A 85 -6.30 -7.07 -7.26
C VAL A 85 -7.78 -7.38 -7.06
N ARG A 86 -8.68 -6.53 -7.55
CA ARG A 86 -10.13 -6.79 -7.48
C ARG A 86 -10.58 -7.98 -8.31
N MET A 87 -10.07 -8.14 -9.51
CA MET A 87 -10.43 -9.24 -10.41
C MET A 87 -10.00 -10.61 -9.85
N ARG A 88 -8.91 -10.67 -9.09
CA ARG A 88 -8.43 -11.92 -8.49
C ARG A 88 -9.35 -12.49 -7.43
N HIS A 89 -10.17 -11.66 -6.78
CA HIS A 89 -11.15 -12.11 -5.80
C HIS A 89 -12.19 -13.09 -6.36
N GLU A 90 -12.40 -13.10 -7.67
CA GLU A 90 -13.27 -14.06 -8.36
C GLU A 90 -12.89 -15.51 -8.08
N PHE A 91 -11.61 -15.78 -7.82
CA PHE A 91 -11.07 -17.13 -7.59
C PHE A 91 -10.78 -17.44 -6.13
N ASP A 92 -11.09 -16.55 -5.21
CA ASP A 92 -10.78 -16.73 -3.78
C ASP A 92 -11.46 -17.96 -3.18
N LYS A 93 -12.67 -18.27 -3.64
CA LYS A 93 -13.44 -19.42 -3.18
C LYS A 93 -12.77 -20.75 -3.56
N GLU A 94 -12.25 -20.86 -4.77
CA GLU A 94 -11.65 -22.09 -5.32
C GLU A 94 -10.20 -22.24 -4.91
N PHE A 95 -9.42 -21.16 -4.92
CA PHE A 95 -7.97 -21.19 -4.72
C PHE A 95 -7.50 -20.58 -3.40
N GLY A 96 -8.39 -19.96 -2.63
CA GLY A 96 -8.00 -19.14 -1.49
C GLY A 96 -7.56 -17.74 -1.92
N ILE A 97 -7.34 -16.87 -0.94
CA ILE A 97 -6.94 -15.49 -1.18
C ILE A 97 -5.50 -15.40 -1.71
N VAL A 98 -5.23 -14.39 -2.51
CA VAL A 98 -3.88 -14.10 -2.98
C VAL A 98 -3.09 -13.38 -1.87
N HIS A 99 -1.95 -13.90 -1.49
CA HIS A 99 -1.05 -13.25 -0.53
C HIS A 99 -0.01 -12.38 -1.20
N PHE A 100 0.53 -12.79 -2.33
CA PHE A 100 1.34 -11.94 -3.21
C PHE A 100 1.37 -12.47 -4.63
N SER A 101 1.74 -11.60 -5.55
CA SER A 101 2.00 -11.94 -6.95
C SER A 101 3.29 -11.30 -7.41
N MET A 102 3.91 -11.86 -8.42
CA MET A 102 5.21 -11.42 -8.89
C MET A 102 5.27 -11.38 -10.41
N SER A 103 5.88 -10.33 -10.95
CA SER A 103 6.38 -10.28 -12.31
C SER A 103 7.91 -10.36 -12.27
N TYR A 104 8.47 -11.41 -12.83
CA TYR A 104 9.91 -11.54 -13.06
C TYR A 104 10.22 -11.00 -14.46
N ARG A 105 10.89 -9.85 -14.53
CA ARG A 105 11.19 -9.16 -15.78
C ARG A 105 12.70 -9.16 -16.06
N ASP A 106 13.09 -8.80 -17.27
CA ASP A 106 14.51 -8.79 -17.67
C ASP A 106 15.36 -7.82 -16.85
N LYS A 107 14.78 -6.71 -16.39
CA LYS A 107 15.50 -5.65 -15.67
C LYS A 107 15.18 -5.55 -14.19
N VAL A 108 14.05 -6.06 -13.76
CA VAL A 108 13.52 -5.83 -12.41
C VAL A 108 12.50 -6.89 -12.04
N ILE A 109 12.39 -7.19 -10.76
CA ILE A 109 11.29 -7.96 -10.18
C ILE A 109 10.28 -6.97 -9.59
N VAL A 110 9.00 -7.16 -9.90
CA VAL A 110 7.89 -6.39 -9.32
C VAL A 110 6.97 -7.34 -8.59
N MET A 111 6.73 -7.06 -7.31
CA MET A 111 5.86 -7.86 -6.45
C MET A 111 4.69 -7.01 -5.94
N SER A 112 3.52 -7.62 -5.83
CA SER A 112 2.32 -6.99 -5.27
C SER A 112 1.75 -7.82 -4.14
N PHE A 113 1.43 -7.17 -3.04
CA PHE A 113 0.90 -7.77 -1.81
C PHE A 113 -0.43 -7.11 -1.49
N PRO A 114 -1.57 -7.82 -1.68
CA PRO A 114 -2.87 -7.26 -1.30
C PRO A 114 -2.93 -6.95 0.20
N LEU A 115 -3.50 -5.82 0.52
CA LEU A 115 -3.77 -5.35 1.88
C LEU A 115 -5.28 -5.31 2.13
N THR A 116 -5.68 -4.75 3.26
CA THR A 116 -7.10 -4.55 3.59
C THR A 116 -7.73 -3.51 2.66
N ASN A 117 -9.04 -3.65 2.34
CA ASN A 117 -9.83 -2.71 1.52
C ASN A 117 -9.32 -2.55 0.07
N ASP A 118 -8.76 -3.61 -0.50
CA ASP A 118 -8.19 -3.61 -1.85
C ASP A 118 -7.03 -2.62 -2.07
N ASP A 119 -6.43 -2.15 -0.99
CA ASP A 119 -5.14 -1.50 -1.04
C ASP A 119 -4.05 -2.55 -1.35
N VAL A 120 -2.95 -2.12 -1.90
CA VAL A 120 -1.88 -3.02 -2.30
C VAL A 120 -0.51 -2.40 -2.02
N LEU A 121 0.38 -3.23 -1.48
CA LEU A 121 1.80 -2.90 -1.41
C LEU A 121 2.46 -3.33 -2.72
N LEU A 122 3.08 -2.39 -3.43
CA LEU A 122 3.85 -2.59 -4.64
C LEU A 122 5.33 -2.44 -4.32
N VAL A 123 6.09 -3.49 -4.59
CA VAL A 123 7.53 -3.55 -4.30
C VAL A 123 8.29 -3.86 -5.56
N SER A 124 9.41 -3.18 -5.78
CA SER A 124 10.38 -3.55 -6.82
C SER A 124 11.75 -3.83 -6.23
N CYS A 125 12.46 -4.77 -6.85
CA CYS A 125 13.81 -5.12 -6.45
C CYS A 125 14.64 -5.53 -7.67
N GLU A 126 15.97 -5.54 -7.48
CA GLU A 126 16.90 -6.01 -8.49
C GLU A 126 16.60 -7.47 -8.86
N LYS A 127 16.90 -7.82 -10.10
CA LYS A 127 16.66 -9.15 -10.65
C LYS A 127 17.34 -10.29 -9.86
N GLU A 128 18.49 -10.00 -9.26
CA GLU A 128 19.33 -10.94 -8.52
C GLU A 128 18.87 -11.15 -7.06
N THR A 129 17.79 -10.47 -6.64
CA THR A 129 17.23 -10.61 -5.30
C THR A 129 16.74 -12.03 -5.08
N ASP A 130 16.98 -12.58 -3.88
CA ASP A 130 16.32 -13.80 -3.42
C ASP A 130 14.84 -13.49 -3.12
N PHE A 131 14.03 -13.52 -4.17
CA PHE A 131 12.62 -13.13 -4.09
C PHE A 131 11.80 -14.07 -3.18
N GLY A 132 12.14 -15.33 -3.12
CA GLY A 132 11.46 -16.26 -2.22
C GLY A 132 11.64 -15.86 -0.76
N LYS A 133 12.86 -15.54 -0.35
CA LYS A 133 13.17 -15.10 1.01
C LYS A 133 12.55 -13.73 1.32
N VAL A 134 12.70 -12.78 0.42
CA VAL A 134 12.21 -11.41 0.59
C VAL A 134 10.69 -11.36 0.66
N SER A 135 9.98 -12.08 -0.22
CA SER A 135 8.50 -12.10 -0.24
C SER A 135 7.91 -12.58 1.09
N PHE A 136 8.45 -13.64 1.68
CA PHE A 136 7.97 -14.13 2.97
C PHE A 136 8.32 -13.22 4.14
N LYS A 137 9.46 -12.52 4.10
CA LYS A 137 9.77 -11.46 5.07
C LYS A 137 8.79 -10.29 4.98
N ILE A 138 8.45 -9.88 3.77
CA ILE A 138 7.47 -8.81 3.55
C ILE A 138 6.10 -9.22 4.10
N LEU A 139 5.65 -10.44 3.85
CA LEU A 139 4.38 -10.93 4.40
C LEU A 139 4.30 -10.81 5.91
N LYS A 140 5.39 -11.07 6.64
CA LYS A 140 5.45 -10.88 8.10
C LYS A 140 5.35 -9.41 8.49
N ILE A 141 6.02 -8.52 7.76
CA ILE A 141 6.02 -7.08 8.05
C ILE A 141 4.63 -6.47 7.87
N ILE A 142 3.90 -6.89 6.84
CA ILE A 142 2.57 -6.34 6.53
C ILE A 142 1.41 -7.02 7.25
N GLU A 143 1.66 -8.08 7.99
CA GLU A 143 0.62 -8.81 8.72
C GLU A 143 -0.26 -7.91 9.59
N PRO A 144 0.26 -6.95 10.36
CA PRO A 144 -0.56 -6.01 11.13
C PRO A 144 -1.54 -5.19 10.29
N LEU A 145 -1.20 -4.86 9.05
CA LEU A 145 -2.08 -4.12 8.13
C LEU A 145 -3.27 -4.95 7.65
N LYS A 146 -3.13 -6.26 7.61
CA LYS A 146 -4.18 -7.19 7.19
C LYS A 146 -5.17 -7.52 8.31
N LYS A 147 -4.79 -7.32 9.57
CA LYS A 147 -5.61 -7.60 10.75
C LYS A 147 -6.45 -6.41 11.20
N THR A 148 -6.30 -5.25 10.57
CA THR A 148 -7.13 -4.09 10.89
C THR A 148 -8.57 -4.39 10.49
N PRO A 149 -9.54 -4.41 11.43
CA PRO A 149 -10.92 -4.68 11.09
C PRO A 149 -11.40 -3.67 10.06
N ALA A 150 -12.17 -4.16 9.07
CA ALA A 150 -12.85 -3.30 8.11
C ALA A 150 -13.58 -2.20 8.89
N LYS A 151 -13.37 -0.94 8.48
CA LYS A 151 -14.07 0.19 9.09
C LYS A 151 -15.57 -0.08 8.97
N THR A 152 -16.19 -0.47 10.06
CA THR A 152 -17.65 -0.48 10.17
C THR A 152 -18.09 0.98 10.14
N PHE A 153 -18.76 1.32 9.07
CA PHE A 153 -19.44 2.61 8.96
C PHE A 153 -20.67 2.64 9.87
#